data_615d0b9e1d3b376121aba4ece1fd45bf
#
_entry.id   615d0b9e1d3b376121aba4ece1fd45bf
#
_cell.length_a   1.000
_cell.length_b   1.000
_cell.length_c   1.000
_cell.angle_alpha   90.00
_cell.angle_beta   90.00
_cell.angle_gamma   90.00
#
_symmetry.space_group_name_H-M   'P 1'
#
loop_
_entity.id
_entity.type
_entity.pdbx_description
1 polymer ?
#
loop_
_entity_poly.entity_id
_entity_poly.type
_entity_poly.pdbx_seq_one_letter_code
_entity_poly.pdbx_strand_id
1 'polypeptide(L)'
;STLVVESAITDVLSIIIALGILKTFLSGHKSIMEFIGTNLIATIAMSLVVGFGGAVIWSTILEKIRKFPNTIFTSLAFIFLLYGLSENLGYSGPIAVLIFGVVLANSKKIPLNIVQKFGADHLIEFTSIEKTLFSEVIFLVKTFFFIFLGISIKFGNPKVLLIGMLLTGLIYIGRLFLSRILTAKDTSASEAAMISFIIPKGLAAAVLAEVPMHMDLPDEVLLIFTEIRAVIYMVILFSILLTSFLIYTQETGLTKTRYERIFSKFDKS
;
A
#
# COMPACT_ATOMS: atom_id res chain seq x y z
N SER A 1 12.02 8.74 -2.46
CA SER A 1 11.99 7.30 -2.11
C SER A 1 11.20 7.03 -0.83
N THR A 2 11.22 7.90 0.18
CA THR A 2 10.54 7.74 1.48
C THR A 2 9.02 7.57 1.33
N LEU A 3 8.37 8.37 0.47
CA LEU A 3 6.93 8.30 0.21
C LEU A 3 6.48 6.95 -0.37
N VAL A 4 7.31 6.32 -1.21
CA VAL A 4 6.99 5.01 -1.81
C VAL A 4 7.00 3.92 -0.73
N VAL A 5 8.00 3.94 0.16
CA VAL A 5 8.11 3.00 1.28
C VAL A 5 6.99 3.22 2.29
N GLU A 6 6.70 4.47 2.63
CA GLU A 6 5.59 4.85 3.50
C GLU A 6 4.26 4.32 2.95
N SER A 7 3.99 4.57 1.66
CA SER A 7 2.76 4.09 1.01
C SER A 7 2.64 2.57 1.06
N ALA A 8 3.70 1.84 0.69
CA ALA A 8 3.67 0.38 0.66
C ALA A 8 3.41 -0.23 2.06
N ILE A 9 4.08 0.29 3.09
CA ILE A 9 3.89 -0.20 4.47
C ILE A 9 2.48 0.15 4.97
N THR A 10 2.03 1.39 4.73
CA THR A 10 0.71 1.85 5.17
C THR A 10 -0.41 1.07 4.50
N ASP A 11 -0.29 0.78 3.20
CA ASP A 11 -1.28 0.01 2.44
C ASP A 11 -1.40 -1.42 3.01
N VAL A 12 -0.26 -2.09 3.23
CA VAL A 12 -0.23 -3.44 3.80
C VAL A 12 -0.81 -3.47 5.21
N LEU A 13 -0.41 -2.54 6.09
CA LEU A 13 -0.94 -2.46 7.45
C LEU A 13 -2.45 -2.17 7.46
N SER A 14 -2.91 -1.28 6.59
CA SER A 14 -4.33 -0.97 6.45
C SER A 14 -5.16 -2.19 6.04
N ILE A 15 -4.66 -2.99 5.09
CA ILE A 15 -5.30 -4.22 4.64
C ILE A 15 -5.42 -5.22 5.80
N ILE A 16 -4.34 -5.44 6.55
CA ILE A 16 -4.34 -6.41 7.66
C ILE A 16 -5.28 -5.99 8.78
N ILE A 17 -5.20 -4.71 9.19
CA ILE A 17 -6.03 -4.19 10.28
C ILE A 17 -7.51 -4.24 9.87
N ALA A 18 -7.84 -3.78 8.67
CA ALA A 18 -9.23 -3.76 8.19
C ALA A 18 -9.82 -5.17 8.04
N LEU A 19 -9.07 -6.10 7.43
CA LEU A 19 -9.50 -7.50 7.32
C LEU A 19 -9.56 -8.18 8.69
N GLY A 20 -8.65 -7.86 9.60
CA GLY A 20 -8.68 -8.34 10.98
C GLY A 20 -9.94 -7.90 11.72
N ILE A 21 -10.28 -6.61 11.66
CA ILE A 21 -11.50 -6.06 12.24
C ILE A 21 -12.73 -6.70 11.62
N LEU A 22 -12.77 -6.82 10.30
CA LEU A 22 -13.90 -7.40 9.58
C LEU A 22 -14.10 -8.88 9.97
N LYS A 23 -13.05 -9.69 9.99
CA LYS A 23 -13.11 -11.09 10.41
C LYS A 23 -13.58 -11.23 11.87
N THR A 24 -13.10 -10.38 12.77
CA THR A 24 -13.51 -10.37 14.18
C THR A 24 -15.00 -10.02 14.34
N PHE A 25 -15.44 -9.02 13.59
CA PHE A 25 -16.85 -8.62 13.59
C PHE A 25 -17.76 -9.75 13.11
N LEU A 26 -17.38 -10.45 12.04
CA LEU A 26 -18.15 -11.56 11.45
C LEU A 26 -18.13 -12.84 12.31
N SER A 27 -17.01 -13.11 13.00
CA SER A 27 -16.89 -14.32 13.86
C SER A 27 -17.54 -14.17 15.23
N GLY A 28 -18.11 -13.02 15.56
CA GLY A 28 -18.77 -12.76 16.86
C GLY A 28 -17.85 -12.80 18.08
N HIS A 29 -16.53 -12.75 17.87
CA HIS A 29 -15.57 -12.72 18.97
C HIS A 29 -15.66 -11.40 19.77
N LYS A 30 -15.76 -11.51 21.09
CA LYS A 30 -16.04 -10.38 21.99
C LYS A 30 -14.87 -9.42 22.18
N SER A 31 -13.65 -9.75 21.76
CA SER A 31 -12.46 -8.93 22.01
C SER A 31 -11.61 -8.72 20.74
N ILE A 32 -11.77 -7.53 20.15
CA ILE A 32 -10.90 -7.05 19.06
C ILE A 32 -9.44 -7.02 19.50
N MET A 33 -9.19 -6.70 20.79
CA MET A 33 -7.85 -6.56 21.35
C MET A 33 -7.11 -7.89 21.41
N GLU A 34 -7.80 -8.97 21.74
CA GLU A 34 -7.23 -10.33 21.80
C GLU A 34 -6.92 -10.87 20.40
N PHE A 35 -7.79 -10.60 19.43
CA PHE A 35 -7.55 -10.95 18.03
C PHE A 35 -6.36 -10.19 17.44
N ILE A 36 -6.25 -8.87 17.71
CA ILE A 36 -5.13 -8.06 17.24
C ILE A 36 -3.82 -8.50 17.90
N GLY A 37 -3.82 -8.78 19.22
CA GLY A 37 -2.60 -9.10 19.94
C GLY A 37 -1.97 -10.45 19.57
N THR A 38 -2.77 -11.48 19.41
CA THR A 38 -2.26 -12.85 19.18
C THR A 38 -2.21 -13.23 17.69
N ASN A 39 -3.29 -13.02 16.97
CA ASN A 39 -3.40 -13.48 15.59
C ASN A 39 -2.69 -12.54 14.60
N LEU A 40 -2.73 -11.23 14.83
CA LEU A 40 -2.11 -10.27 13.92
C LEU A 40 -0.58 -10.38 13.93
N ILE A 41 0.02 -10.43 15.13
CA ILE A 41 1.48 -10.56 15.27
C ILE A 41 1.96 -11.88 14.69
N ALA A 42 1.26 -12.99 14.97
CA ALA A 42 1.60 -14.29 14.40
C ALA A 42 1.48 -14.28 12.86
N THR A 43 0.40 -13.72 12.33
CA THR A 43 0.20 -13.60 10.87
C THR A 43 1.30 -12.78 10.23
N ILE A 44 1.69 -11.64 10.80
CA ILE A 44 2.79 -10.82 10.29
C ILE A 44 4.09 -11.60 10.34
N ALA A 45 4.45 -12.20 11.49
CA ALA A 45 5.69 -12.93 11.67
C ALA A 45 5.81 -14.10 10.68
N MET A 46 4.74 -14.88 10.51
CA MET A 46 4.74 -16.00 9.56
C MET A 46 4.77 -15.53 8.10
N SER A 47 4.11 -14.44 7.77
CA SER A 47 4.20 -13.84 6.43
C SER A 47 5.63 -13.35 6.11
N LEU A 48 6.35 -12.82 7.10
CA LEU A 48 7.77 -12.48 6.96
C LEU A 48 8.61 -13.72 6.61
N VAL A 49 8.38 -14.83 7.32
CA VAL A 49 9.10 -16.11 7.08
C VAL A 49 8.78 -16.64 5.68
N VAL A 50 7.52 -16.67 5.29
CA VAL A 50 7.08 -17.16 3.98
C VAL A 50 7.63 -16.26 2.86
N GLY A 51 7.59 -14.93 3.03
CA GLY A 51 8.11 -13.98 2.05
C GLY A 51 9.63 -14.09 1.88
N PHE A 52 10.37 -14.21 2.98
CA PHE A 52 11.83 -14.41 2.96
C PHE A 52 12.18 -15.75 2.33
N GLY A 53 11.56 -16.84 2.77
CA GLY A 53 11.75 -18.19 2.21
C GLY A 53 11.44 -18.23 0.72
N GLY A 54 10.34 -17.60 0.31
CA GLY A 54 9.97 -17.43 -1.10
C GLY A 54 11.04 -16.70 -1.91
N ALA A 55 11.65 -15.64 -1.36
CA ALA A 55 12.73 -14.90 -2.02
C ALA A 55 13.99 -15.75 -2.22
N VAL A 56 14.37 -16.55 -1.21
CA VAL A 56 15.50 -17.47 -1.30
C VAL A 56 15.25 -18.57 -2.34
N ILE A 57 14.07 -19.21 -2.27
CA ILE A 57 13.69 -20.28 -3.22
C ILE A 57 13.66 -19.71 -4.64
N TRP A 58 13.01 -18.57 -4.84
CA TRP A 58 12.91 -17.95 -6.15
C TRP A 58 14.27 -17.54 -6.71
N SER A 59 15.15 -16.99 -5.87
CA SER A 59 16.50 -16.63 -6.28
C SER A 59 17.25 -17.83 -6.86
N THR A 60 17.18 -18.98 -6.19
CA THR A 60 17.82 -20.22 -6.64
C THR A 60 17.20 -20.76 -7.94
N ILE A 61 15.88 -20.66 -8.08
CA ILE A 61 15.18 -21.07 -9.31
C ILE A 61 15.52 -20.11 -10.44
N LEU A 62 15.46 -18.80 -10.19
CA LEU A 62 15.68 -17.76 -11.18
C LEU A 62 17.08 -17.84 -11.81
N GLU A 63 18.09 -18.22 -11.04
CA GLU A 63 19.44 -18.44 -11.54
C GLU A 63 19.49 -19.51 -12.65
N LYS A 64 18.73 -20.58 -12.45
CA LYS A 64 18.67 -21.70 -13.41
C LYS A 64 17.84 -21.36 -14.64
N ILE A 65 16.72 -20.67 -14.47
CA ILE A 65 15.78 -20.43 -15.56
C ILE A 65 16.14 -19.20 -16.41
N ARG A 66 16.95 -18.24 -15.91
CA ARG A 66 17.41 -17.08 -16.69
C ARG A 66 18.15 -17.44 -17.99
N LYS A 67 18.62 -18.66 -18.12
CA LYS A 67 19.27 -19.16 -19.33
C LYS A 67 18.28 -19.41 -20.48
N PHE A 68 16.98 -19.49 -20.18
CA PHE A 68 15.93 -19.73 -21.17
C PHE A 68 15.29 -18.43 -21.63
N PRO A 69 14.89 -18.33 -22.90
CA PRO A 69 14.18 -17.15 -23.40
C PRO A 69 12.79 -17.04 -22.74
N ASN A 70 12.26 -15.83 -22.67
CA ASN A 70 10.90 -15.52 -22.18
C ASN A 70 10.62 -15.84 -20.71
N THR A 71 11.65 -15.88 -19.85
CA THR A 71 11.50 -16.16 -18.41
C THR A 71 11.05 -14.95 -17.58
N ILE A 72 10.88 -13.79 -18.20
CA ILE A 72 10.58 -12.54 -17.51
C ILE A 72 9.24 -12.62 -16.73
N PHE A 73 8.23 -13.26 -17.34
CA PHE A 73 6.91 -13.42 -16.71
C PHE A 73 6.87 -14.46 -15.59
N THR A 74 7.88 -15.33 -15.49
CA THR A 74 7.90 -16.36 -14.45
C THR A 74 8.03 -15.77 -13.05
N SER A 75 8.77 -14.67 -12.90
CA SER A 75 8.84 -13.94 -11.62
C SER A 75 7.48 -13.40 -11.19
N LEU A 76 6.70 -12.88 -12.13
CA LEU A 76 5.35 -12.40 -11.85
C LEU A 76 4.43 -13.56 -11.45
N ALA A 77 4.49 -14.68 -12.16
CA ALA A 77 3.73 -15.89 -11.83
C ALA A 77 4.09 -16.42 -10.44
N PHE A 78 5.39 -16.42 -10.08
CA PHE A 78 5.83 -16.82 -8.75
C PHE A 78 5.30 -15.89 -7.64
N ILE A 79 5.23 -14.59 -7.88
CA ILE A 79 4.63 -13.62 -6.94
C ILE A 79 3.16 -13.98 -6.66
N PHE A 80 2.38 -14.31 -7.69
CA PHE A 80 0.99 -14.75 -7.51
C PHE A 80 0.89 -16.09 -6.75
N LEU A 81 1.78 -17.04 -7.04
CA LEU A 81 1.85 -18.31 -6.29
C LEU A 81 2.19 -18.07 -4.82
N LEU A 82 3.17 -17.22 -4.53
CA LEU A 82 3.57 -16.88 -3.16
C LEU A 82 2.43 -16.20 -2.40
N TYR A 83 1.73 -15.28 -3.08
CA TYR A 83 0.54 -14.63 -2.53
C TYR A 83 -0.54 -15.66 -2.17
N GLY A 84 -0.94 -16.48 -3.14
CA GLY A 84 -1.99 -17.49 -2.95
C GLY A 84 -1.62 -18.54 -1.91
N LEU A 85 -0.36 -18.97 -1.87
CA LEU A 85 0.14 -19.89 -0.85
C LEU A 85 0.04 -19.28 0.55
N SER A 86 0.44 -18.02 0.70
CA SER A 86 0.37 -17.32 1.99
C SER A 86 -1.07 -17.20 2.49
N GLU A 87 -2.00 -16.81 1.64
CA GLU A 87 -3.42 -16.70 1.98
C GLU A 87 -4.03 -18.06 2.33
N ASN A 88 -3.68 -19.13 1.58
CA ASN A 88 -4.16 -20.50 1.85
C ASN A 88 -3.64 -21.03 3.20
N LEU A 89 -2.46 -20.63 3.61
CA LEU A 89 -1.89 -20.97 4.92
C LEU A 89 -2.48 -20.15 6.07
N GLY A 90 -3.38 -19.21 5.78
CA GLY A 90 -3.99 -18.31 6.78
C GLY A 90 -3.11 -17.11 7.14
N TYR A 91 -2.04 -16.85 6.38
CA TYR A 91 -1.14 -15.71 6.56
C TYR A 91 -1.49 -14.58 5.58
N SER A 92 -0.77 -13.46 5.65
CA SER A 92 -1.02 -12.32 4.76
C SER A 92 -0.17 -12.41 3.48
N GLY A 93 -0.84 -12.64 2.33
CA GLY A 93 -0.23 -12.61 1.00
C GLY A 93 0.46 -11.27 0.69
N PRO A 94 -0.19 -10.11 0.94
CA PRO A 94 0.44 -8.81 0.72
C PRO A 94 1.76 -8.61 1.48
N ILE A 95 1.84 -9.05 2.76
CA ILE A 95 3.10 -8.97 3.52
C ILE A 95 4.14 -9.90 2.95
N ALA A 96 3.79 -11.15 2.64
CA ALA A 96 4.73 -12.11 2.11
C ALA A 96 5.34 -11.60 0.80
N VAL A 97 4.53 -11.06 -0.11
CA VAL A 97 4.99 -10.48 -1.38
C VAL A 97 5.81 -9.21 -1.17
N LEU A 98 5.43 -8.34 -0.22
CA LEU A 98 6.22 -7.17 0.12
C LEU A 98 7.63 -7.56 0.59
N ILE A 99 7.72 -8.51 1.51
CA ILE A 99 9.01 -8.98 2.05
C ILE A 99 9.83 -9.66 0.95
N PHE A 100 9.21 -10.50 0.12
CA PHE A 100 9.84 -11.07 -1.05
C PHE A 100 10.51 -9.99 -1.93
N GLY A 101 9.78 -8.93 -2.26
CA GLY A 101 10.30 -7.82 -3.05
C GLY A 101 11.43 -7.06 -2.35
N VAL A 102 11.30 -6.77 -1.04
CA VAL A 102 12.32 -6.08 -0.24
C VAL A 102 13.60 -6.91 -0.15
N VAL A 103 13.50 -8.22 0.06
CA VAL A 103 14.64 -9.13 0.14
C VAL A 103 15.40 -9.17 -1.19
N LEU A 104 14.73 -9.34 -2.32
CA LEU A 104 15.36 -9.36 -3.63
C LEU A 104 15.94 -8.00 -4.03
N ALA A 105 15.27 -6.90 -3.69
CA ALA A 105 15.78 -5.56 -3.94
C ALA A 105 17.02 -5.19 -3.12
N ASN A 106 17.22 -5.84 -1.96
CA ASN A 106 18.36 -5.62 -1.07
C ASN A 106 19.30 -6.85 -0.99
N SER A 107 19.26 -7.71 -1.97
CA SER A 107 20.03 -8.98 -2.00
C SER A 107 21.52 -8.81 -1.64
N LYS A 108 22.16 -7.74 -2.12
CA LYS A 108 23.56 -7.41 -1.82
C LYS A 108 23.85 -7.03 -0.37
N LYS A 109 22.84 -6.58 0.38
CA LYS A 109 22.99 -6.12 1.77
C LYS A 109 22.71 -7.22 2.78
N ILE A 110 22.11 -8.32 2.34
CA ILE A 110 21.74 -9.44 3.23
C ILE A 110 22.98 -10.31 3.44
N PRO A 111 23.35 -10.58 4.71
CA PRO A 111 24.51 -11.40 5.02
C PRO A 111 24.41 -12.80 4.44
N LEU A 112 25.44 -13.27 3.73
CA LEU A 112 25.50 -14.58 3.07
C LEU A 112 25.26 -15.75 4.03
N ASN A 113 25.73 -15.64 5.28
CA ASN A 113 25.51 -16.66 6.30
C ASN A 113 24.04 -16.93 6.60
N ILE A 114 23.17 -15.92 6.44
CA ILE A 114 21.72 -16.07 6.61
C ILE A 114 21.16 -16.82 5.40
N VAL A 115 21.55 -16.42 4.20
CA VAL A 115 21.07 -17.01 2.94
C VAL A 115 21.48 -18.48 2.82
N GLN A 116 22.71 -18.79 3.18
CA GLN A 116 23.26 -20.17 3.16
C GLN A 116 22.52 -21.11 4.12
N LYS A 117 22.04 -20.62 5.27
CA LYS A 117 21.19 -21.43 6.17
C LYS A 117 19.91 -21.91 5.52
N PHE A 118 19.43 -21.20 4.49
CA PHE A 118 18.25 -21.57 3.70
C PHE A 118 18.59 -22.28 2.39
N GLY A 119 19.86 -22.70 2.21
CA GLY A 119 20.28 -23.54 1.07
C GLY A 119 20.54 -22.78 -0.23
N ALA A 120 20.73 -21.47 -0.19
CA ALA A 120 21.11 -20.68 -1.35
C ALA A 120 22.52 -20.09 -1.18
N ASP A 121 23.30 -20.09 -2.25
CA ASP A 121 24.68 -19.55 -2.22
C ASP A 121 24.66 -18.01 -2.27
N HIS A 122 23.69 -17.42 -2.93
CA HIS A 122 23.50 -15.97 -3.03
C HIS A 122 22.06 -15.62 -3.43
N LEU A 123 21.67 -14.38 -3.22
CA LEU A 123 20.39 -13.83 -3.70
C LEU A 123 20.60 -13.08 -5.01
N ILE A 124 19.71 -13.30 -5.97
CA ILE A 124 19.74 -12.65 -7.28
C ILE A 124 18.83 -11.43 -7.29
N GLU A 125 19.34 -10.30 -7.74
CA GLU A 125 18.54 -9.12 -8.01
C GLU A 125 17.72 -9.26 -9.30
N PHE A 126 16.58 -8.59 -9.33
CA PHE A 126 15.87 -8.37 -10.57
C PHE A 126 16.67 -7.51 -11.54
N THR A 127 16.70 -7.91 -12.80
CA THR A 127 17.30 -7.14 -13.88
C THR A 127 16.54 -5.85 -14.14
N SER A 128 17.17 -4.89 -14.84
CA SER A 128 16.49 -3.67 -15.29
C SER A 128 15.24 -3.98 -16.14
N ILE A 129 15.31 -5.01 -16.98
CA ILE A 129 14.19 -5.44 -17.82
C ILE A 129 13.03 -5.95 -16.98
N GLU A 130 13.30 -6.81 -15.97
CA GLU A 130 12.27 -7.29 -15.04
C GLU A 130 11.64 -6.14 -14.25
N LYS A 131 12.44 -5.19 -13.77
CA LYS A 131 11.95 -4.00 -13.06
C LYS A 131 11.07 -3.11 -13.95
N THR A 132 11.44 -2.93 -15.21
CA THR A 132 10.62 -2.20 -16.20
C THR A 132 9.31 -2.93 -16.44
N LEU A 133 9.34 -4.24 -16.68
CA LEU A 133 8.11 -5.02 -16.86
C LEU A 133 7.16 -4.89 -15.66
N PHE A 134 7.68 -4.99 -14.43
CA PHE A 134 6.84 -4.81 -13.24
C PHE A 134 6.23 -3.41 -13.18
N SER A 135 7.00 -2.38 -13.54
CA SER A 135 6.49 -1.01 -13.58
C SER A 135 5.36 -0.85 -14.60
N GLU A 136 5.50 -1.43 -15.79
CA GLU A 136 4.47 -1.39 -16.84
C GLU A 136 3.20 -2.16 -16.43
N VAL A 137 3.36 -3.36 -15.85
CA VAL A 137 2.22 -4.15 -15.36
C VAL A 137 1.50 -3.39 -14.24
N ILE A 138 2.24 -2.81 -13.28
CA ILE A 138 1.66 -2.01 -12.20
C ILE A 138 0.93 -0.78 -12.75
N PHE A 139 1.51 -0.09 -13.74
CA PHE A 139 0.88 1.05 -14.39
C PHE A 139 -0.43 0.65 -15.06
N LEU A 140 -0.43 -0.44 -15.81
CA LEU A 140 -1.61 -0.97 -16.51
C LEU A 140 -2.72 -1.32 -15.51
N VAL A 141 -2.40 -2.11 -14.47
CA VAL A 141 -3.36 -2.52 -13.43
C VAL A 141 -3.93 -1.31 -12.70
N LYS A 142 -3.10 -0.33 -12.32
CA LYS A 142 -3.56 0.91 -11.69
C LYS A 142 -4.48 1.72 -12.59
N THR A 143 -4.14 1.82 -13.88
CA THR A 143 -4.95 2.57 -14.85
C THR A 143 -6.35 1.97 -14.99
N PHE A 144 -6.44 0.66 -15.21
CA PHE A 144 -7.73 -0.03 -15.28
C PHE A 144 -8.51 0.10 -13.97
N PHE A 145 -7.84 -0.02 -12.84
CA PHE A 145 -8.46 0.10 -11.54
C PHE A 145 -9.08 1.50 -11.34
N PHE A 146 -8.35 2.57 -11.65
CA PHE A 146 -8.88 3.93 -11.50
C PHE A 146 -10.00 4.25 -12.51
N ILE A 147 -9.96 3.67 -13.72
CA ILE A 147 -11.07 3.75 -14.68
C ILE A 147 -12.31 3.07 -14.08
N PHE A 148 -12.16 1.85 -13.57
CA PHE A 148 -13.26 1.12 -12.92
C PHE A 148 -13.84 1.88 -11.73
N LEU A 149 -12.97 2.43 -10.87
CA LEU A 149 -13.36 3.25 -9.74
C LEU A 149 -14.16 4.48 -10.22
N GLY A 150 -13.67 5.19 -11.24
CA GLY A 150 -14.35 6.36 -11.80
C GLY A 150 -15.75 6.06 -12.32
N ILE A 151 -15.94 4.92 -12.99
CA ILE A 151 -17.26 4.45 -13.47
C ILE A 151 -18.18 4.05 -12.30
N SER A 152 -17.61 3.53 -11.21
CA SER A 152 -18.35 3.07 -10.04
C SER A 152 -18.85 4.21 -9.14
N ILE A 153 -18.30 5.42 -9.29
CA ILE A 153 -18.71 6.58 -8.50
C ILE A 153 -20.11 7.04 -8.91
N LYS A 154 -21.02 7.12 -7.92
CA LYS A 154 -22.39 7.63 -8.11
C LYS A 154 -22.54 8.95 -7.36
N PHE A 155 -22.79 10.04 -8.07
CA PHE A 155 -22.93 11.38 -7.52
C PHE A 155 -24.35 11.71 -6.97
N GLY A 156 -25.25 10.73 -6.94
CA GLY A 156 -26.67 10.95 -6.63
C GLY A 156 -27.01 11.26 -5.16
N ASN A 157 -26.11 11.03 -4.22
CA ASN A 157 -26.38 11.26 -2.80
C ASN A 157 -25.53 12.41 -2.23
N PRO A 158 -26.15 13.59 -1.97
CA PRO A 158 -25.41 14.76 -1.47
C PRO A 158 -24.81 14.56 -0.07
N LYS A 159 -25.35 13.67 0.76
CA LYS A 159 -24.78 13.32 2.07
C LYS A 159 -23.45 12.62 1.91
N VAL A 160 -23.36 11.62 1.01
CA VAL A 160 -22.13 10.88 0.72
C VAL A 160 -21.04 11.84 0.21
N LEU A 161 -21.43 12.76 -0.66
CA LEU A 161 -20.53 13.77 -1.23
C LEU A 161 -19.98 14.70 -0.14
N LEU A 162 -20.85 15.21 0.74
CA LEU A 162 -20.45 16.07 1.86
C LEU A 162 -19.52 15.34 2.85
N ILE A 163 -19.87 14.11 3.23
CA ILE A 163 -19.05 13.31 4.15
C ILE A 163 -17.68 13.03 3.51
N GLY A 164 -17.63 12.66 2.24
CA GLY A 164 -16.38 12.44 1.51
C GLY A 164 -15.48 13.67 1.48
N MET A 165 -16.07 14.86 1.24
CA MET A 165 -15.33 16.12 1.26
C MET A 165 -14.80 16.47 2.66
N LEU A 166 -15.62 16.33 3.70
CA LEU A 166 -15.23 16.60 5.09
C LEU A 166 -14.12 15.66 5.55
N LEU A 167 -14.23 14.36 5.26
CA LEU A 167 -13.21 13.37 5.60
C LEU A 167 -11.91 13.65 4.85
N THR A 168 -11.96 14.01 3.58
CA THR A 168 -10.77 14.41 2.81
C THR A 168 -10.08 15.61 3.44
N GLY A 169 -10.85 16.64 3.83
CA GLY A 169 -10.31 17.81 4.52
C GLY A 169 -9.65 17.44 5.86
N LEU A 170 -10.29 16.57 6.65
CA LEU A 170 -9.76 16.10 7.93
C LEU A 170 -8.44 15.34 7.75
N ILE A 171 -8.39 14.42 6.78
CA ILE A 171 -7.18 13.64 6.45
C ILE A 171 -6.04 14.59 6.03
N TYR A 172 -6.36 15.61 5.22
CA TYR A 172 -5.38 16.59 4.77
C TYR A 172 -4.83 17.43 5.92
N ILE A 173 -5.68 17.93 6.81
CA ILE A 173 -5.26 18.69 8.00
C ILE A 173 -4.38 17.82 8.90
N GLY A 174 -4.78 16.57 9.15
CA GLY A 174 -3.97 15.61 9.91
C GLY A 174 -2.60 15.35 9.26
N ARG A 175 -2.57 15.24 7.93
CA ARG A 175 -1.31 15.05 7.17
C ARG A 175 -0.39 16.26 7.27
N LEU A 176 -0.91 17.47 7.17
CA LEU A 176 -0.14 18.70 7.38
C LEU A 176 0.49 18.74 8.77
N PHE A 177 -0.26 18.38 9.79
CA PHE A 177 0.22 18.37 11.17
C PHE A 177 1.31 17.32 11.38
N LEU A 178 1.08 16.09 10.91
CA LEU A 178 2.03 14.98 11.02
C LEU A 178 3.31 15.25 10.23
N SER A 179 3.21 15.76 9.00
CA SER A 179 4.39 16.08 8.19
C SER A 179 5.27 17.13 8.87
N ARG A 180 4.67 18.13 9.50
CA ARG A 180 5.42 19.15 10.25
C ARG A 180 6.19 18.61 11.46
N ILE A 181 5.69 17.51 12.07
CA ILE A 181 6.33 16.90 13.25
C ILE A 181 7.37 15.86 12.82
N LEU A 182 7.04 15.02 11.83
CA LEU A 182 7.79 13.82 11.48
C LEU A 182 8.84 14.03 10.40
N THR A 183 8.77 15.11 9.61
CA THR A 183 9.77 15.36 8.57
C THR A 183 11.11 15.69 9.21
N ALA A 184 12.19 15.08 8.69
CA ALA A 184 13.54 15.28 9.18
C ALA A 184 13.98 16.75 9.03
N LYS A 185 14.80 17.23 9.96
CA LYS A 185 15.26 18.62 10.00
C LYS A 185 16.12 19.02 8.79
N ASP A 186 16.72 18.04 8.14
CA ASP A 186 17.59 18.23 6.96
C ASP A 186 16.80 18.34 5.64
N THR A 187 15.47 18.28 5.70
CA THR A 187 14.58 18.35 4.53
C THR A 187 14.27 19.82 4.24
N SER A 188 14.37 20.23 2.97
CA SER A 188 14.01 21.61 2.59
C SER A 188 12.52 21.89 2.81
N ALA A 189 12.16 23.15 3.07
CA ALA A 189 10.75 23.54 3.27
C ALA A 189 9.87 23.19 2.08
N SER A 190 10.40 23.25 0.86
CA SER A 190 9.68 22.85 -0.36
C SER A 190 9.42 21.35 -0.41
N GLU A 191 10.39 20.51 -0.06
CA GLU A 191 10.21 19.05 0.01
C GLU A 191 9.25 18.64 1.14
N ALA A 192 9.35 19.27 2.31
CA ALA A 192 8.43 19.05 3.42
C ALA A 192 6.98 19.41 3.04
N ALA A 193 6.79 20.50 2.30
CA ALA A 193 5.50 20.88 1.74
C ALA A 193 4.99 19.82 0.75
N MET A 194 5.81 19.35 -0.18
CA MET A 194 5.43 18.30 -1.13
C MET A 194 5.05 17.00 -0.42
N ILE A 195 5.79 16.58 0.60
CA ILE A 195 5.45 15.41 1.42
C ILE A 195 4.08 15.55 2.08
N SER A 196 3.72 16.77 2.49
CA SER A 196 2.43 17.05 3.11
C SER A 196 1.25 17.03 2.13
N PHE A 197 1.47 17.36 0.85
CA PHE A 197 0.41 17.37 -0.17
C PHE A 197 0.10 15.99 -0.71
N ILE A 198 1.10 15.14 -0.82
CA ILE A 198 0.91 13.81 -1.37
C ILE A 198 0.22 12.95 -0.32
N ILE A 199 -1.09 12.77 -0.49
CA ILE A 199 -1.88 11.84 0.30
C ILE A 199 -1.92 10.52 -0.47
N PRO A 200 -1.13 9.51 -0.08
CA PRO A 200 -1.11 8.22 -0.78
C PRO A 200 -2.37 7.42 -0.44
N LYS A 201 -3.52 7.85 -0.93
CA LYS A 201 -4.79 7.20 -0.71
C LYS A 201 -5.41 6.79 -2.05
N GLY A 202 -5.68 5.51 -2.20
CA GLY A 202 -6.34 5.07 -3.43
C GLY A 202 -6.54 3.57 -3.49
N LEU A 203 -5.56 2.82 -3.96
CA LEU A 203 -5.73 1.41 -4.34
C LEU A 203 -6.15 0.54 -3.16
N ALA A 204 -5.39 0.56 -2.06
CA ALA A 204 -5.69 -0.27 -0.89
C ALA A 204 -7.05 0.07 -0.26
N ALA A 205 -7.37 1.37 -0.13
CA ALA A 205 -8.65 1.81 0.42
C ALA A 205 -9.83 1.37 -0.44
N ALA A 206 -9.70 1.43 -1.76
CA ALA A 206 -10.77 1.02 -2.66
C ALA A 206 -10.93 -0.51 -2.71
N VAL A 207 -9.81 -1.27 -2.72
CA VAL A 207 -9.87 -2.75 -2.62
C VAL A 207 -10.54 -3.17 -1.31
N LEU A 208 -10.18 -2.56 -0.19
CA LEU A 208 -10.80 -2.83 1.11
C LEU A 208 -12.30 -2.50 1.15
N ALA A 209 -12.71 -1.46 0.43
CA ALA A 209 -14.13 -1.11 0.32
C ALA A 209 -14.94 -2.14 -0.50
N GLU A 210 -14.30 -2.87 -1.42
CA GLU A 210 -14.94 -3.93 -2.22
C GLU A 210 -15.00 -5.28 -1.50
N VAL A 211 -14.10 -5.57 -0.58
CA VAL A 211 -14.04 -6.89 0.09
C VAL A 211 -15.37 -7.31 0.70
N PRO A 212 -16.11 -6.47 1.47
CA PRO A 212 -17.38 -6.87 2.04
C PRO A 212 -18.47 -7.16 0.99
N MET A 213 -18.35 -6.60 -0.21
CA MET A 213 -19.32 -6.83 -1.29
C MET A 213 -19.26 -8.24 -1.85
N HIS A 214 -18.16 -8.96 -1.64
CA HIS A 214 -17.92 -10.33 -2.09
C HIS A 214 -18.05 -11.36 -0.95
N MET A 215 -18.48 -10.92 0.24
CA MET A 215 -18.71 -11.79 1.38
C MET A 215 -20.19 -12.14 1.48
N ASP A 216 -20.48 -13.32 2.01
CA ASP A 216 -21.85 -13.75 2.34
C ASP A 216 -22.32 -13.07 3.62
N LEU A 217 -22.87 -11.87 3.49
CA LEU A 217 -23.32 -11.01 4.57
C LEU A 217 -24.83 -10.82 4.54
N PRO A 218 -25.49 -10.64 5.71
CA PRO A 218 -26.89 -10.24 5.76
C PRO A 218 -27.13 -8.94 4.97
N ASP A 219 -28.29 -8.83 4.30
CA ASP A 219 -28.64 -7.68 3.45
C ASP A 219 -28.54 -6.33 4.17
N GLU A 220 -28.93 -6.29 5.45
CA GLU A 220 -28.82 -5.07 6.27
C GLU A 220 -27.37 -4.60 6.45
N VAL A 221 -26.44 -5.55 6.66
CA VAL A 221 -25.03 -5.28 6.81
C VAL A 221 -24.42 -4.87 5.47
N LEU A 222 -24.83 -5.53 4.39
CA LEU A 222 -24.38 -5.22 3.02
C LEU A 222 -24.79 -3.80 2.60
N LEU A 223 -25.98 -3.34 2.99
CA LEU A 223 -26.41 -1.96 2.78
C LEU A 223 -25.46 -0.94 3.42
N ILE A 224 -25.07 -1.16 4.67
CA ILE A 224 -24.15 -0.30 5.40
C ILE A 224 -22.79 -0.25 4.68
N PHE A 225 -22.24 -1.40 4.29
CA PHE A 225 -20.98 -1.44 3.55
C PHE A 225 -21.07 -0.80 2.17
N THR A 226 -22.23 -0.85 1.52
CA THR A 226 -22.46 -0.13 0.25
C THR A 226 -22.34 1.38 0.43
N GLU A 227 -22.90 1.93 1.51
CA GLU A 227 -22.76 3.35 1.83
C GLU A 227 -21.33 3.72 2.20
N ILE A 228 -20.66 2.92 3.03
CA ILE A 228 -19.25 3.10 3.40
C ILE A 228 -18.37 3.10 2.15
N ARG A 229 -18.58 2.15 1.23
CA ARG A 229 -17.87 2.08 -0.05
C ARG A 229 -18.05 3.37 -0.87
N ALA A 230 -19.27 3.85 -0.97
CA ALA A 230 -19.55 5.08 -1.69
C ALA A 230 -18.81 6.28 -1.09
N VAL A 231 -18.77 6.40 0.25
CA VAL A 231 -17.99 7.43 0.95
C VAL A 231 -16.50 7.29 0.69
N ILE A 232 -15.95 6.08 0.76
CA ILE A 232 -14.52 5.83 0.50
C ILE A 232 -14.15 6.26 -0.92
N TYR A 233 -14.98 5.95 -1.91
CA TYR A 233 -14.76 6.36 -3.29
C TYR A 233 -14.76 7.89 -3.47
N MET A 234 -15.65 8.60 -2.75
CA MET A 234 -15.63 10.06 -2.73
C MET A 234 -14.38 10.62 -2.08
N VAL A 235 -13.91 10.01 -0.98
CA VAL A 235 -12.65 10.40 -0.33
C VAL A 235 -11.47 10.22 -1.29
N ILE A 236 -11.42 9.12 -2.02
CA ILE A 236 -10.36 8.87 -3.00
C ILE A 236 -10.41 9.93 -4.11
N LEU A 237 -11.58 10.19 -4.68
CA LEU A 237 -11.76 11.19 -5.73
C LEU A 237 -11.30 12.57 -5.27
N PHE A 238 -11.82 13.04 -4.13
CA PHE A 238 -11.48 14.37 -3.60
C PHE A 238 -10.00 14.45 -3.19
N SER A 239 -9.40 13.38 -2.67
CA SER A 239 -7.98 13.37 -2.33
C SER A 239 -7.09 13.49 -3.57
N ILE A 240 -7.45 12.84 -4.68
CA ILE A 240 -6.73 12.97 -5.96
C ILE A 240 -6.85 14.39 -6.50
N LEU A 241 -8.06 14.93 -6.54
CA LEU A 241 -8.31 16.30 -7.02
C LEU A 241 -7.56 17.33 -6.17
N LEU A 242 -7.66 17.22 -4.85
CA LEU A 242 -7.00 18.13 -3.92
C LEU A 242 -5.48 18.06 -4.05
N THR A 243 -4.90 16.85 -4.09
CA THR A 243 -3.46 16.65 -4.26
C THR A 243 -2.98 17.25 -5.59
N SER A 244 -3.67 16.98 -6.69
CA SER A 244 -3.32 17.52 -8.00
C SER A 244 -3.38 19.05 -8.02
N PHE A 245 -4.41 19.63 -7.41
CA PHE A 245 -4.56 21.08 -7.29
C PHE A 245 -3.43 21.71 -6.44
N LEU A 246 -3.08 21.10 -5.31
CA LEU A 246 -2.03 21.61 -4.44
C LEU A 246 -0.65 21.52 -5.07
N ILE A 247 -0.33 20.43 -5.76
CA ILE A 247 0.93 20.29 -6.51
C ILE A 247 0.99 21.36 -7.60
N TYR A 248 -0.08 21.53 -8.38
CA TYR A 248 -0.14 22.57 -9.41
C TYR A 248 0.10 23.97 -8.85
N THR A 249 -0.55 24.34 -7.74
CA THR A 249 -0.38 25.65 -7.12
C THR A 249 1.01 25.86 -6.51
N GLN A 250 1.67 24.79 -6.09
CA GLN A 250 3.05 24.83 -5.61
C GLN A 250 4.03 25.06 -6.76
N GLU A 251 3.89 24.31 -7.87
CA GLU A 251 4.77 24.43 -9.04
C GLU A 251 4.62 25.79 -9.72
N THR A 252 3.41 26.33 -9.81
CA THR A 252 3.15 27.67 -10.38
C THR A 252 3.52 28.82 -9.44
N GLY A 253 3.97 28.52 -8.23
CA GLY A 253 4.38 29.54 -7.25
C GLY A 253 3.25 30.26 -6.53
N LEU A 254 1.98 29.99 -6.85
CA LEU A 254 0.83 30.67 -6.27
C LEU A 254 0.71 30.50 -4.74
N THR A 255 1.13 29.37 -4.22
CA THR A 255 1.06 29.07 -2.77
C THR A 255 2.44 28.89 -2.13
N LYS A 256 3.51 28.92 -2.90
CA LYS A 256 4.88 28.66 -2.46
C LYS A 256 5.24 29.43 -1.18
N THR A 257 5.05 30.73 -1.15
CA THR A 257 5.38 31.59 -0.01
C THR A 257 4.55 31.27 1.25
N ARG A 258 3.30 30.80 1.11
CA ARG A 258 2.46 30.45 2.27
C ARG A 258 2.91 29.14 2.90
N TYR A 259 3.23 28.13 2.10
CA TYR A 259 3.68 26.83 2.59
C TYR A 259 5.11 26.87 3.12
N GLU A 260 6.02 27.59 2.47
CA GLU A 260 7.37 27.84 3.00
C GLU A 260 7.32 28.49 4.38
N ARG A 261 6.35 29.35 4.64
CA ARG A 261 6.12 29.98 5.95
C ARG A 261 5.66 28.94 7.01
N ILE A 262 4.81 27.98 6.64
CA ILE A 262 4.37 26.89 7.53
C ILE A 262 5.55 25.96 7.87
N PHE A 263 6.44 25.73 6.91
CA PHE A 263 7.59 24.84 7.02
C PHE A 263 8.92 25.60 7.25
N SER A 264 8.89 26.90 7.56
CA SER A 264 10.08 27.75 7.77
C SER A 264 11.01 27.29 8.91
N LYS A 265 10.60 26.31 9.71
CA LYS A 265 11.49 25.65 10.68
C LYS A 265 12.64 24.86 10.03
N PHE A 266 12.46 24.44 8.79
CA PHE A 266 13.42 23.61 8.05
C PHE A 266 14.47 24.44 7.29
N ASP A 267 14.23 25.73 7.07
CA ASP A 267 15.19 26.63 6.39
C ASP A 267 16.22 27.27 7.35
N LYS A 268 16.19 26.93 8.63
CA LYS A 268 17.05 27.54 9.67
C LYS A 268 18.18 26.64 10.16
N SER A 269 18.47 25.55 9.45
CA SER A 269 19.60 24.67 9.78
C SER A 269 20.68 24.67 8.71
#